data_35b63f2551e776fbe45a5ef2ca70a88b
#
_entry.id   35b63f2551e776fbe45a5ef2ca70a88b
#
_cell.length_a   1.000
_cell.length_b   1.000
_cell.length_c   1.000
_cell.angle_alpha   90.00
_cell.angle_beta   90.00
_cell.angle_gamma   90.00
#
_symmetry.space_group_name_H-M   'P 1'
#
loop_
_entity.id
_entity.type
_entity.pdbx_description
1 polymer ?
#
loop_
_entity_poly.entity_id
_entity_poly.type
_entity_poly.pdbx_seq_one_letter_code
_entity_poly.pdbx_strand_id
1 'polypeptide(L)'
;MVEAPAKRAAVAVGFDDTAGARFETLYRQNVVFGQPVTMETGFGVDRLRQRAFLDFNLPPDSRGRRDAVGVLAQRSDIQGLEVTRYALGFTRTQERKGAGDSRVEYETRWGALLAHDHVQIDGGDTYDLPTATVTADWLRRDVDSKYDPREGNLVAVGGGVGTVLDSGDPFLRLRLRGQKWWPVGERDVLTLRGEVGRVWSNAKTRVPDDFGFRTGGARSIRGYRYQSIGLKQDDATVGAPTLAVASVEYDHYFNERWGVGFFVDAGDAAESFGGMDIAVGYGVGARVRTPAGPLFLDVAYGQREHDLRLHFSLGIAF
;
A
#
# COMPACT_ATOMS: atom_id res chain seq x y z
N MET A 1 -28.11 5.95 -24.60
CA MET A 1 -26.82 5.99 -23.91
C MET A 1 -26.67 7.39 -23.33
N VAL A 2 -26.42 7.52 -22.03
CA VAL A 2 -26.06 8.82 -21.46
C VAL A 2 -24.54 8.91 -21.58
N GLU A 3 -24.04 9.88 -22.34
CA GLU A 3 -22.61 10.12 -22.45
C GLU A 3 -22.06 10.57 -21.09
N ALA A 4 -20.92 10.01 -20.69
CA ALA A 4 -20.20 10.46 -19.51
C ALA A 4 -19.77 11.94 -19.72
N PRO A 5 -19.85 12.79 -18.69
CA PRO A 5 -19.45 14.19 -18.84
C PRO A 5 -17.98 14.26 -19.28
N ALA A 6 -17.71 15.12 -20.28
CA ALA A 6 -16.38 15.27 -20.86
C ALA A 6 -15.34 15.75 -19.83
N LYS A 7 -15.79 16.46 -18.80
CA LYS A 7 -14.97 17.00 -17.72
C LYS A 7 -15.62 16.73 -16.37
N ARG A 8 -14.83 16.39 -15.37
CA ARG A 8 -15.28 16.17 -14.00
C ARG A 8 -14.26 16.71 -13.01
N ALA A 9 -14.71 17.46 -12.03
CA ALA A 9 -13.92 17.87 -10.89
C ALA A 9 -14.51 17.25 -9.62
N ALA A 10 -13.67 16.83 -8.71
CA ALA A 10 -14.04 16.29 -7.41
C ALA A 10 -13.13 16.85 -6.32
N VAL A 11 -13.69 17.03 -5.14
CA VAL A 11 -12.97 17.38 -3.92
C VAL A 11 -13.33 16.34 -2.87
N ALA A 12 -12.35 15.85 -2.14
CA ALA A 12 -12.54 14.91 -1.05
C ALA A 12 -11.85 15.42 0.22
N VAL A 13 -12.52 15.20 1.34
CA VAL A 13 -11.97 15.41 2.69
C VAL A 13 -12.08 14.09 3.42
N GLY A 14 -11.02 13.68 4.07
CA GLY A 14 -10.97 12.44 4.84
C GLY A 14 -10.23 12.63 6.15
N PHE A 15 -10.29 11.61 6.98
CA PHE A 15 -9.52 11.53 8.21
C PHE A 15 -9.13 10.07 8.45
N ASP A 16 -7.88 9.83 8.81
CA ASP A 16 -7.39 8.54 9.30
C ASP A 16 -6.47 8.72 10.52
N ASP A 17 -6.24 7.64 11.26
CA ASP A 17 -5.42 7.64 12.48
C ASP A 17 -3.93 7.87 12.19
N THR A 18 -3.47 7.56 11.00
CA THR A 18 -2.08 7.65 10.58
C THR A 18 -1.69 9.04 10.14
N ALA A 19 -2.41 9.58 9.17
CA ALA A 19 -2.09 10.85 8.50
C ALA A 19 -2.97 12.03 8.98
N GLY A 20 -4.01 11.76 9.79
CA GLY A 20 -4.93 12.77 10.30
C GLY A 20 -5.88 13.28 9.21
N ALA A 21 -6.13 14.57 9.18
CA ALA A 21 -6.98 15.18 8.18
C ALA A 21 -6.31 15.16 6.80
N ARG A 22 -7.08 14.82 5.77
CA ARG A 22 -6.64 14.71 4.38
C ARG A 22 -7.56 15.52 3.48
N PHE A 23 -6.97 16.24 2.55
CA PHE A 23 -7.66 16.99 1.51
C PHE A 23 -7.15 16.53 0.15
N GLU A 24 -8.07 16.27 -0.79
CA GLU A 24 -7.73 15.87 -2.15
C GLU A 24 -8.59 16.60 -3.17
N THR A 25 -7.98 16.93 -4.30
CA THR A 25 -8.67 17.41 -5.50
C THR A 25 -8.37 16.48 -6.66
N LEU A 26 -9.33 16.26 -7.51
CA LEU A 26 -9.19 15.50 -8.75
C LEU A 26 -9.91 16.22 -9.88
N TYR A 27 -9.22 16.43 -10.99
CA TYR A 27 -9.80 16.85 -12.25
C TYR A 27 -9.56 15.78 -13.31
N ARG A 28 -10.63 15.40 -14.00
CA ARG A 28 -10.61 14.44 -15.10
C ARG A 28 -11.20 15.06 -16.36
N GLN A 29 -10.54 14.83 -17.48
CA GLN A 29 -11.01 15.18 -18.82
C GLN A 29 -10.89 13.95 -19.72
N ASN A 30 -12.02 13.48 -20.26
CA ASN A 30 -12.12 12.21 -21.00
C ASN A 30 -11.66 12.28 -22.47
N VAL A 31 -11.53 13.49 -23.03
CA VAL A 31 -11.02 13.71 -24.41
C VAL A 31 -9.99 14.81 -24.37
N VAL A 32 -8.77 14.52 -24.80
CA VAL A 32 -7.65 15.45 -24.83
C VAL A 32 -7.14 15.57 -26.28
N PHE A 33 -7.02 16.78 -26.77
CA PHE A 33 -6.61 17.06 -28.18
C PHE A 33 -7.44 16.30 -29.23
N GLY A 34 -8.73 16.08 -28.98
CA GLY A 34 -9.63 15.33 -29.87
C GLY A 34 -9.39 13.82 -29.89
N GLN A 35 -8.52 13.30 -29.04
CA GLN A 35 -8.21 11.87 -28.91
C GLN A 35 -8.95 11.27 -27.68
N PRO A 36 -9.32 9.98 -27.72
CA PRO A 36 -9.97 9.29 -26.60
C PRO A 36 -8.97 8.96 -25.48
N VAL A 37 -8.22 9.96 -25.03
CA VAL A 37 -7.26 9.88 -23.92
C VAL A 37 -7.87 10.57 -22.72
N THR A 38 -7.86 9.93 -21.57
CA THR A 38 -8.33 10.53 -20.32
C THR A 38 -7.14 11.16 -19.60
N MET A 39 -7.19 12.47 -19.40
CA MET A 39 -6.25 13.19 -18.54
C MET A 39 -6.82 13.25 -17.12
N GLU A 40 -6.01 12.89 -16.16
CA GLU A 40 -6.30 13.05 -14.75
C GLU A 40 -5.19 13.88 -14.09
N THR A 41 -5.57 14.88 -13.33
CA THR A 41 -4.63 15.65 -12.50
C THR A 41 -5.25 15.90 -11.14
N GLY A 42 -4.42 15.94 -10.13
CA GLY A 42 -4.89 16.13 -8.77
C GLY A 42 -3.79 16.60 -7.83
N PHE A 43 -4.25 17.08 -6.70
CA PHE A 43 -3.43 17.46 -5.58
C PHE A 43 -3.99 16.82 -4.31
N GLY A 44 -3.11 16.28 -3.47
CA GLY A 44 -3.47 15.70 -2.19
C GLY A 44 -2.52 16.18 -1.10
N VAL A 45 -3.04 16.48 0.08
CA VAL A 45 -2.26 16.87 1.25
C VAL A 45 -2.83 16.22 2.50
N ASP A 46 -1.95 15.64 3.29
CA ASP A 46 -2.17 15.21 4.66
C ASP A 46 -0.93 15.55 5.52
N ARG A 47 -0.93 15.11 6.75
CA ARG A 47 0.18 15.38 7.69
C ARG A 47 1.51 14.76 7.25
N LEU A 48 1.47 13.62 6.57
CA LEU A 48 2.65 12.81 6.22
C LEU A 48 3.06 13.02 4.76
N ARG A 49 2.13 13.45 3.89
CA ARG A 49 2.36 13.50 2.44
C ARG A 49 1.69 14.69 1.79
N GLN A 50 2.38 15.21 0.79
CA GLN A 50 1.87 16.18 -0.17
C GLN A 50 2.18 15.63 -1.55
N ARG A 51 1.21 15.60 -2.45
CA ARG A 51 1.44 15.09 -3.80
C ARG A 51 0.65 15.88 -4.84
N ALA A 52 1.24 16.04 -6.00
CA ALA A 52 0.58 16.52 -7.21
C ALA A 52 0.93 15.58 -8.36
N PHE A 53 -0.02 15.32 -9.24
CA PHE A 53 0.20 14.41 -10.36
C PHE A 53 -0.56 14.86 -11.61
N LEU A 54 -0.07 14.40 -12.76
CA LEU A 54 -0.73 14.53 -14.05
C LEU A 54 -0.55 13.22 -14.81
N ASP A 55 -1.65 12.52 -15.10
CA ASP A 55 -1.67 11.24 -15.79
C ASP A 55 -2.47 11.32 -17.08
N PHE A 56 -1.98 10.66 -18.13
CA PHE A 56 -2.66 10.42 -19.39
C PHE A 56 -2.95 8.92 -19.50
N ASN A 57 -4.22 8.57 -19.40
CA ASN A 57 -4.71 7.21 -19.51
C ASN A 57 -5.19 6.94 -20.94
N LEU A 58 -4.59 5.96 -21.58
CA LEU A 58 -4.97 5.51 -22.92
C LEU A 58 -6.21 4.63 -22.86
N PRO A 59 -7.04 4.59 -23.90
CA PRO A 59 -8.17 3.67 -23.95
C PRO A 59 -7.68 2.22 -23.87
N PRO A 60 -8.50 1.32 -23.28
CA PRO A 60 -8.17 -0.09 -23.24
C PRO A 60 -7.93 -0.67 -24.64
N ASP A 61 -6.91 -1.48 -24.80
CA ASP A 61 -6.67 -2.22 -26.04
C ASP A 61 -7.65 -3.41 -26.21
N SER A 62 -7.55 -4.12 -27.34
CA SER A 62 -8.39 -5.29 -27.64
C SER A 62 -8.27 -6.45 -26.64
N ARG A 63 -7.25 -6.45 -25.77
CA ARG A 63 -7.02 -7.42 -24.69
C ARG A 63 -7.41 -6.89 -23.31
N GLY A 64 -8.03 -5.69 -23.25
CA GLY A 64 -8.44 -5.01 -22.01
C GLY A 64 -7.28 -4.44 -21.19
N ARG A 65 -6.09 -4.26 -21.78
CA ARG A 65 -4.96 -3.62 -21.12
C ARG A 65 -5.14 -2.11 -21.13
N ARG A 66 -4.84 -1.49 -20.01
CA ARG A 66 -4.90 -0.03 -19.83
C ARG A 66 -3.49 0.48 -19.59
N ASP A 67 -3.07 1.39 -20.44
CA ASP A 67 -1.77 2.04 -20.36
C ASP A 67 -1.94 3.46 -19.85
N ALA A 68 -1.03 3.91 -19.01
CA ALA A 68 -0.95 5.28 -18.53
C ALA A 68 0.49 5.78 -18.52
N VAL A 69 0.66 7.06 -18.82
CA VAL A 69 1.91 7.80 -18.66
C VAL A 69 1.64 9.02 -17.82
N GLY A 70 2.49 9.29 -16.85
CA GLY A 70 2.25 10.40 -15.95
C GLY A 70 3.50 10.94 -15.27
N VAL A 71 3.34 12.10 -14.66
CA VAL A 71 4.34 12.74 -13.83
C VAL A 71 3.83 12.93 -12.42
N LEU A 72 4.73 12.83 -11.45
CA LEU A 72 4.45 12.93 -10.03
C LEU A 72 5.45 13.89 -9.37
N ALA A 73 4.96 14.78 -8.53
CA ALA A 73 5.73 15.50 -7.53
C ALA A 73 5.16 15.15 -6.15
N GLN A 74 5.98 14.63 -5.26
CA GLN A 74 5.55 14.19 -3.93
C GLN A 74 6.61 14.55 -2.89
N ARG A 75 6.15 15.03 -1.74
CA ARG A 75 6.94 15.12 -0.51
C ARG A 75 6.30 14.23 0.54
N SER A 76 7.09 13.47 1.25
CA SER A 76 6.66 12.67 2.40
C SER A 76 7.65 12.83 3.53
N ASP A 77 7.13 12.92 4.75
CA ASP A 77 7.90 12.93 6.00
C ASP A 77 7.29 11.87 6.92
N ILE A 78 8.00 10.76 7.09
CA ILE A 78 7.51 9.61 7.83
C ILE A 78 8.63 9.05 8.70
N GLN A 79 8.47 9.16 10.02
CA GLN A 79 9.41 8.64 11.01
C GLN A 79 10.83 9.23 10.85
N GLY A 80 10.92 10.54 10.61
CA GLY A 80 12.19 11.25 10.45
C GLY A 80 12.87 11.04 9.08
N LEU A 81 12.23 10.33 8.16
CA LEU A 81 12.68 10.22 6.77
C LEU A 81 11.83 11.12 5.88
N GLU A 82 12.42 12.23 5.43
CA GLU A 82 11.81 13.11 4.45
C GLU A 82 12.29 12.73 3.03
N VAL A 83 11.36 12.55 2.11
CA VAL A 83 11.64 12.28 0.70
C VAL A 83 10.83 13.21 -0.16
N THR A 84 11.51 14.04 -0.96
CA THR A 84 10.90 14.83 -2.04
C THR A 84 11.22 14.16 -3.38
N ARG A 85 10.19 13.64 -4.04
CA ARG A 85 10.29 12.87 -5.29
C ARG A 85 9.70 13.63 -6.47
N TYR A 86 10.43 13.65 -7.57
CA TYR A 86 9.92 13.97 -8.91
C TYR A 86 10.06 12.73 -9.78
N ALA A 87 9.00 12.34 -10.48
CA ALA A 87 9.02 11.11 -11.25
C ALA A 87 8.24 11.22 -12.55
N LEU A 88 8.72 10.51 -13.57
CA LEU A 88 8.02 10.21 -14.82
C LEU A 88 7.78 8.70 -14.85
N GLY A 89 6.53 8.30 -15.06
CA GLY A 89 6.14 6.91 -15.00
C GLY A 89 5.30 6.45 -16.17
N PHE A 90 5.42 5.15 -16.46
CA PHE A 90 4.53 4.39 -17.32
C PHE A 90 3.94 3.24 -16.51
N THR A 91 2.65 2.98 -16.67
CA THR A 91 1.99 1.80 -16.10
C THR A 91 1.13 1.09 -17.13
N ARG A 92 1.11 -0.24 -17.07
CA ARG A 92 0.19 -1.10 -17.80
C ARG A 92 -0.54 -1.99 -16.82
N THR A 93 -1.86 -1.91 -16.79
CA THR A 93 -2.72 -2.73 -15.93
C THR A 93 -3.61 -3.61 -16.77
N GLN A 94 -3.77 -4.86 -16.38
CA GLN A 94 -4.70 -5.79 -16.98
C GLN A 94 -5.47 -6.54 -15.91
N GLU A 95 -6.80 -6.49 -15.98
CA GLU A 95 -7.71 -7.27 -15.15
C GLU A 95 -8.30 -8.41 -15.98
N ARG A 96 -8.39 -9.59 -15.40
CA ARG A 96 -9.01 -10.78 -16.03
C ARG A 96 -9.86 -11.51 -15.00
N LYS A 97 -11.01 -12.00 -15.45
CA LYS A 97 -11.81 -12.95 -14.68
C LYS A 97 -11.36 -14.36 -14.98
N GLY A 98 -11.52 -15.27 -14.03
CA GLY A 98 -11.34 -16.71 -14.23
C GLY A 98 -12.31 -17.25 -15.29
N ALA A 99 -12.07 -18.45 -15.76
CA ALA A 99 -12.90 -19.10 -16.79
C ALA A 99 -14.29 -19.46 -16.23
N GLY A 100 -15.32 -19.33 -17.07
CA GLY A 100 -16.71 -19.64 -16.72
C GLY A 100 -17.29 -18.70 -15.67
N ASP A 101 -18.12 -19.23 -14.77
CA ASP A 101 -18.74 -18.49 -13.65
C ASP A 101 -17.81 -18.36 -12.42
N SER A 102 -16.50 -18.42 -12.64
CA SER A 102 -15.52 -18.28 -11.57
C SER A 102 -15.56 -16.91 -10.92
N ARG A 103 -15.57 -16.87 -9.57
CA ARG A 103 -15.39 -15.65 -8.78
C ARG A 103 -13.94 -15.16 -8.77
N VAL A 104 -13.01 -15.95 -9.31
CA VAL A 104 -11.57 -15.63 -9.33
C VAL A 104 -11.29 -14.44 -10.24
N GLU A 105 -10.55 -13.49 -9.74
CA GLU A 105 -10.04 -12.36 -10.49
C GLU A 105 -8.53 -12.33 -10.44
N TYR A 106 -7.94 -11.91 -11.54
CA TYR A 106 -6.51 -11.72 -11.70
C TYR A 106 -6.25 -10.26 -12.08
N GLU A 107 -5.28 -9.65 -11.45
CA GLU A 107 -4.75 -8.34 -11.83
C GLU A 107 -3.26 -8.48 -12.09
N THR A 108 -2.79 -7.90 -13.19
CA THR A 108 -1.37 -7.79 -13.51
C THR A 108 -1.06 -6.34 -13.76
N ARG A 109 -0.03 -5.82 -13.11
CA ARG A 109 0.46 -4.45 -13.27
C ARG A 109 1.94 -4.46 -13.60
N TRP A 110 2.31 -3.74 -14.63
CA TRP A 110 3.69 -3.43 -14.99
C TRP A 110 3.92 -1.95 -14.82
N GLY A 111 5.09 -1.58 -14.32
CA GLY A 111 5.49 -0.19 -14.14
C GLY A 111 6.91 0.03 -14.64
N ALA A 112 7.16 1.22 -15.19
CA ALA A 112 8.50 1.75 -15.42
C ALA A 112 8.54 3.17 -14.86
N LEU A 113 9.56 3.51 -14.10
CA LEU A 113 9.67 4.80 -13.43
C LEU A 113 11.10 5.34 -13.56
N LEU A 114 11.20 6.60 -13.95
CA LEU A 114 12.37 7.43 -13.75
C LEU A 114 12.07 8.39 -12.61
N ALA A 115 12.85 8.35 -11.56
CA ALA A 115 12.63 9.17 -10.37
C ALA A 115 13.90 9.88 -9.94
N HIS A 116 13.72 11.06 -9.37
CA HIS A 116 14.73 11.81 -8.66
C HIS A 116 14.22 12.09 -7.26
N ASP A 117 14.84 11.48 -6.26
CA ASP A 117 14.53 11.62 -4.86
C ASP A 117 15.56 12.51 -4.19
N HIS A 118 15.10 13.57 -3.53
CA HIS A 118 15.87 14.32 -2.56
C HIS A 118 15.50 13.76 -1.18
N VAL A 119 16.46 13.10 -0.54
CA VAL A 119 16.27 12.37 0.72
C VAL A 119 16.96 13.11 1.84
N GLN A 120 16.24 13.39 2.92
CA GLN A 120 16.76 13.97 4.13
C GLN A 120 16.45 13.06 5.31
N ILE A 121 17.47 12.69 6.06
CA ILE A 121 17.39 11.86 7.27
C ILE A 121 17.52 12.78 8.47
N ASP A 122 16.57 12.75 9.39
CA ASP A 122 16.63 13.55 10.61
C ASP A 122 17.87 13.17 11.42
N GLY A 123 18.65 14.20 11.80
CA GLY A 123 19.92 14.01 12.50
C GLY A 123 21.07 13.48 11.65
N GLY A 124 20.84 13.20 10.36
CA GLY A 124 21.76 12.52 9.48
C GLY A 124 21.99 13.21 8.13
N ASP A 125 22.30 12.38 7.13
CA ASP A 125 22.66 12.82 5.79
C ASP A 125 21.49 13.37 4.97
N THR A 126 21.83 14.29 4.06
CA THR A 126 20.96 14.68 2.92
C THR A 126 21.66 14.28 1.63
N TYR A 127 20.89 13.68 0.69
CA TYR A 127 21.43 13.23 -0.59
C TYR A 127 20.36 13.16 -1.68
N ASP A 128 20.81 13.19 -2.91
CA ASP A 128 19.98 12.96 -4.10
C ASP A 128 20.12 11.51 -4.57
N LEU A 129 19.03 10.95 -5.08
CA LEU A 129 18.97 9.55 -5.52
C LEU A 129 18.19 9.44 -6.83
N PRO A 130 18.84 9.69 -7.99
CA PRO A 130 18.21 9.46 -9.27
C PRO A 130 18.17 7.96 -9.59
N THR A 131 17.01 7.43 -9.95
CA THR A 131 16.80 6.00 -10.19
C THR A 131 15.97 5.73 -11.42
N ALA A 132 16.20 4.57 -12.02
CA ALA A 132 15.34 3.97 -13.03
C ALA A 132 14.89 2.60 -12.52
N THR A 133 13.59 2.34 -12.57
CA THR A 133 13.01 1.09 -12.05
C THR A 133 11.98 0.51 -13.01
N VAL A 134 11.87 -0.82 -13.02
CA VAL A 134 10.81 -1.58 -13.66
C VAL A 134 10.20 -2.51 -12.63
N THR A 135 8.88 -2.53 -12.53
CA THR A 135 8.12 -3.34 -11.57
C THR A 135 7.10 -4.23 -12.26
N ALA A 136 6.79 -5.34 -11.62
CA ALA A 136 5.75 -6.27 -12.03
C ALA A 136 5.01 -6.74 -10.79
N ASP A 137 3.68 -6.59 -10.78
CA ASP A 137 2.81 -7.07 -9.73
C ASP A 137 1.75 -7.99 -10.33
N TRP A 138 1.50 -9.09 -9.66
CA TRP A 138 0.45 -10.03 -9.97
C TRP A 138 -0.38 -10.29 -8.73
N LEU A 139 -1.70 -10.26 -8.88
CA LEU A 139 -2.66 -10.51 -7.82
C LEU A 139 -3.71 -11.51 -8.31
N ARG A 140 -3.96 -12.52 -7.49
CA ARG A 140 -5.10 -13.42 -7.60
C ARG A 140 -6.02 -13.21 -6.41
N ARG A 141 -7.28 -12.99 -6.71
CA ARG A 141 -8.33 -12.80 -5.70
C ARG A 141 -9.45 -13.78 -5.96
N ASP A 142 -9.82 -14.52 -4.93
CA ASP A 142 -10.89 -15.51 -4.93
C ASP A 142 -11.70 -15.32 -3.64
N VAL A 143 -12.64 -14.39 -3.65
CA VAL A 143 -13.42 -13.99 -2.47
C VAL A 143 -14.89 -13.89 -2.81
N ASP A 144 -15.73 -14.06 -1.80
CA ASP A 144 -17.19 -13.90 -1.87
C ASP A 144 -17.59 -12.42 -2.07
N SER A 145 -16.87 -11.49 -1.45
CA SER A 145 -17.08 -10.05 -1.56
C SER A 145 -15.75 -9.30 -1.61
N LYS A 146 -15.65 -8.27 -2.47
CA LYS A 146 -14.46 -7.41 -2.53
C LYS A 146 -14.40 -6.43 -1.37
N TYR A 147 -15.54 -6.00 -0.87
CA TYR A 147 -15.62 -4.95 0.15
C TYR A 147 -15.65 -5.47 1.57
N ASP A 148 -16.23 -6.66 1.79
CA ASP A 148 -16.33 -7.33 3.09
C ASP A 148 -16.16 -8.84 2.89
N PRO A 149 -14.94 -9.32 2.64
CA PRO A 149 -14.70 -10.74 2.39
C PRO A 149 -14.86 -11.53 3.68
N ARG A 150 -15.65 -12.60 3.58
CA ARG A 150 -15.87 -13.57 4.67
C ARG A 150 -15.30 -14.94 4.34
N GLU A 151 -15.19 -15.23 3.06
CA GLU A 151 -14.68 -16.49 2.55
C GLU A 151 -13.78 -16.25 1.34
N GLY A 152 -12.67 -16.97 1.29
CA GLY A 152 -11.81 -16.96 0.12
C GLY A 152 -10.36 -16.71 0.43
N ASN A 153 -9.61 -16.29 -0.58
CA ASN A 153 -8.19 -15.98 -0.45
C ASN A 153 -7.73 -14.93 -1.45
N LEU A 154 -6.62 -14.31 -1.09
CA LEU A 154 -5.87 -13.41 -1.93
C LEU A 154 -4.40 -13.82 -1.90
N VAL A 155 -3.76 -13.84 -3.06
CA VAL A 155 -2.32 -14.00 -3.20
C VAL A 155 -1.81 -12.90 -4.12
N ALA A 156 -0.79 -12.18 -3.67
CA ALA A 156 -0.13 -11.15 -4.46
C ALA A 156 1.38 -11.37 -4.46
N VAL A 157 1.98 -11.28 -5.64
CA VAL A 157 3.42 -11.33 -5.85
C VAL A 157 3.82 -10.05 -6.55
N GLY A 158 4.73 -9.30 -5.96
CA GLY A 158 5.29 -8.08 -6.54
C GLY A 158 6.80 -8.17 -6.61
N GLY A 159 7.36 -7.62 -7.67
CA GLY A 159 8.79 -7.54 -7.84
C GLY A 159 9.21 -6.31 -8.62
N GLY A 160 10.47 -5.94 -8.50
CA GLY A 160 11.03 -4.84 -9.25
C GLY A 160 12.54 -4.91 -9.32
N VAL A 161 13.06 -4.44 -10.41
CA VAL A 161 14.50 -4.22 -10.63
C VAL A 161 14.75 -2.75 -10.87
N GLY A 162 15.86 -2.26 -10.45
CA GLY A 162 16.24 -0.87 -10.68
C GLY A 162 17.74 -0.66 -10.63
N THR A 163 18.12 0.56 -10.96
CA THR A 163 19.51 1.02 -10.85
C THR A 163 19.53 2.46 -10.35
N VAL A 164 20.52 2.78 -9.57
CA VAL A 164 20.87 4.16 -9.22
C VAL A 164 21.65 4.74 -10.42
N LEU A 165 21.16 5.84 -10.99
CA LEU A 165 21.69 6.34 -12.27
C LEU A 165 23.11 6.92 -12.15
N ASP A 166 23.45 7.49 -11.00
CA ASP A 166 24.76 8.11 -10.77
C ASP A 166 25.88 7.07 -10.56
N SER A 167 25.58 5.99 -9.83
CA SER A 167 26.56 4.95 -9.53
C SER A 167 26.47 3.73 -10.44
N GLY A 168 25.35 3.54 -11.14
CA GLY A 168 25.08 2.34 -11.92
C GLY A 168 24.75 1.10 -11.07
N ASP A 169 24.59 1.25 -9.74
CA ASP A 169 24.35 0.13 -8.83
C ASP A 169 22.94 -0.46 -9.01
N PRO A 170 22.85 -1.77 -9.28
CA PRO A 170 21.56 -2.42 -9.43
C PRO A 170 20.96 -2.81 -8.07
N PHE A 171 19.64 -2.91 -8.03
CA PHE A 171 18.89 -3.50 -6.93
C PHE A 171 17.68 -4.28 -7.44
N LEU A 172 17.28 -5.28 -6.66
CA LEU A 172 16.14 -6.16 -6.93
C LEU A 172 15.27 -6.24 -5.68
N ARG A 173 13.95 -6.21 -5.85
CA ARG A 173 12.96 -6.45 -4.79
C ARG A 173 12.01 -7.56 -5.17
N LEU A 174 11.69 -8.43 -4.20
CA LEU A 174 10.55 -9.35 -4.27
C LEU A 174 9.69 -9.20 -3.01
N ARG A 175 8.38 -9.35 -3.19
CA ARG A 175 7.38 -9.29 -2.13
C ARG A 175 6.30 -10.32 -2.41
N LEU A 176 5.94 -11.10 -1.41
CA LEU A 176 4.82 -12.02 -1.44
C LEU A 176 3.84 -11.66 -0.32
N ARG A 177 2.57 -11.59 -0.63
CA ARG A 177 1.49 -11.37 0.33
C ARG A 177 0.41 -12.41 0.11
N GLY A 178 -0.06 -12.99 1.21
CA GLY A 178 -1.19 -13.89 1.24
C GLY A 178 -2.20 -13.48 2.29
N GLN A 179 -3.48 -13.70 2.01
CA GLN A 179 -4.56 -13.53 2.96
C GLN A 179 -5.62 -14.59 2.73
N LYS A 180 -6.17 -15.13 3.80
CA LYS A 180 -7.21 -16.15 3.75
C LYS A 180 -8.29 -15.82 4.77
N TRP A 181 -9.53 -15.94 4.36
CA TRP A 181 -10.73 -15.79 5.17
C TRP A 181 -11.45 -17.12 5.27
N TRP A 182 -11.84 -17.50 6.48
CA TRP A 182 -12.66 -18.65 6.75
C TRP A 182 -13.91 -18.20 7.51
N PRO A 183 -15.12 -18.50 6.99
CA PRO A 183 -16.34 -18.33 7.78
C PRO A 183 -16.33 -19.33 8.94
N VAL A 184 -16.68 -18.84 10.12
CA VAL A 184 -16.83 -19.65 11.34
C VAL A 184 -18.29 -19.53 11.78
N GLY A 185 -19.05 -20.65 11.64
CA GLY A 185 -20.50 -20.58 11.80
C GLY A 185 -21.17 -19.66 10.79
N GLU A 186 -22.25 -18.97 11.21
CA GLU A 186 -23.05 -18.16 10.29
C GLU A 186 -22.52 -16.71 10.12
N ARG A 187 -21.83 -16.18 11.11
CA ARG A 187 -21.52 -14.74 11.18
C ARG A 187 -20.06 -14.42 11.36
N ASP A 188 -19.29 -15.31 11.95
CA ASP A 188 -17.93 -15.06 12.35
C ASP A 188 -16.95 -15.31 11.21
N VAL A 189 -15.79 -14.67 11.26
CA VAL A 189 -14.73 -14.81 10.27
C VAL A 189 -13.39 -14.94 10.96
N LEU A 190 -12.62 -15.96 10.59
CA LEU A 190 -11.22 -16.07 10.93
C LEU A 190 -10.39 -15.60 9.73
N THR A 191 -9.51 -14.64 9.93
CA THR A 191 -8.62 -14.11 8.91
C THR A 191 -7.17 -14.41 9.27
N LEU A 192 -6.42 -14.97 8.32
CA LEU A 192 -4.97 -15.05 8.37
C LEU A 192 -4.39 -14.17 7.28
N ARG A 193 -3.36 -13.39 7.62
CA ARG A 193 -2.60 -12.57 6.68
C ARG A 193 -1.11 -12.81 6.90
N GLY A 194 -0.38 -12.90 5.81
CA GLY A 194 1.08 -12.99 5.83
C GLY A 194 1.70 -12.18 4.73
N GLU A 195 2.86 -11.64 5.00
CA GLU A 195 3.67 -10.89 4.05
C GLU A 195 5.14 -11.15 4.28
N VAL A 196 5.89 -11.39 3.20
CA VAL A 196 7.34 -11.54 3.24
C VAL A 196 7.95 -10.79 2.06
N GLY A 197 9.10 -10.18 2.29
CA GLY A 197 9.82 -9.44 1.27
C GLY A 197 11.33 -9.50 1.42
N ARG A 198 12.03 -9.32 0.29
CA ARG A 198 13.48 -9.23 0.24
C ARG A 198 13.91 -8.24 -0.83
N VAL A 199 14.91 -7.43 -0.47
CA VAL A 199 15.69 -6.58 -1.38
C VAL A 199 17.09 -7.13 -1.46
N TRP A 200 17.64 -7.18 -2.66
CA TRP A 200 19.04 -7.50 -2.94
C TRP A 200 19.68 -6.28 -3.59
N SER A 201 20.76 -5.84 -3.02
CA SER A 201 21.59 -4.74 -3.51
C SER A 201 23.03 -4.93 -3.01
N ASN A 202 23.96 -4.18 -3.55
CA ASN A 202 25.28 -4.10 -2.96
C ASN A 202 25.23 -3.38 -1.61
N ALA A 203 26.13 -3.70 -0.69
CA ALA A 203 26.13 -3.14 0.67
C ALA A 203 26.21 -1.60 0.75
N LYS A 204 26.73 -0.96 -0.30
CA LYS A 204 26.86 0.51 -0.39
C LYS A 204 25.75 1.17 -1.20
N THR A 205 24.88 0.39 -1.84
CA THR A 205 23.83 0.91 -2.71
C THR A 205 22.71 1.50 -1.87
N ARG A 206 22.43 2.80 -2.04
CA ARG A 206 21.25 3.44 -1.49
C ARG A 206 20.03 3.03 -2.33
N VAL A 207 19.12 2.31 -1.71
CA VAL A 207 17.89 1.83 -2.37
C VAL A 207 16.77 2.86 -2.13
N PRO A 208 15.95 3.21 -3.14
CA PRO A 208 14.81 4.10 -2.94
C PRO A 208 13.88 3.62 -1.82
N ASP A 209 13.27 4.57 -1.07
CA ASP A 209 12.42 4.25 0.08
C ASP A 209 11.25 3.30 -0.27
N ASP A 210 10.69 3.42 -1.46
CA ASP A 210 9.61 2.55 -1.95
C ASP A 210 10.08 1.13 -2.31
N PHE A 211 11.37 0.86 -2.40
CA PHE A 211 11.93 -0.49 -2.54
C PHE A 211 12.34 -1.10 -1.19
N GLY A 212 12.69 -0.30 -0.20
CA GLY A 212 12.91 -0.78 1.16
C GLY A 212 11.61 -1.21 1.85
N PHE A 213 11.74 -1.92 2.98
CA PHE A 213 10.59 -2.35 3.77
C PHE A 213 10.57 -1.64 5.11
N ARG A 214 9.40 -1.07 5.43
CA ARG A 214 9.04 -0.60 6.76
C ARG A 214 7.68 -1.14 7.13
N THR A 215 7.43 -1.42 8.40
CA THR A 215 6.16 -1.95 8.87
C THR A 215 5.69 -1.26 10.16
N GLY A 216 4.56 -1.65 10.71
CA GLY A 216 3.85 -0.98 11.80
C GLY A 216 2.65 -0.18 11.30
N GLY A 217 1.64 0.00 12.18
CA GLY A 217 0.40 0.72 11.91
C GLY A 217 -0.81 -0.17 11.62
N ALA A 218 -1.97 0.45 11.43
CA ALA A 218 -3.29 -0.18 11.34
C ALA A 218 -3.41 -1.32 10.32
N ARG A 219 -2.63 -1.29 9.24
CA ARG A 219 -2.66 -2.29 8.15
C ARG A 219 -1.55 -3.34 8.21
N SER A 220 -0.75 -3.33 9.25
CA SER A 220 0.41 -4.20 9.38
C SER A 220 0.49 -4.76 10.81
N ILE A 221 1.30 -4.18 11.68
CA ILE A 221 1.44 -4.56 13.09
C ILE A 221 0.78 -3.46 13.91
N ARG A 222 -0.44 -3.69 14.37
CA ARG A 222 -1.19 -2.75 15.23
C ARG A 222 -0.53 -2.64 16.60
N GLY A 223 -0.68 -1.50 17.27
CA GLY A 223 0.04 -1.16 18.50
C GLY A 223 1.36 -0.41 18.25
N TYR A 224 1.80 -0.30 16.98
CA TYR A 224 2.97 0.47 16.57
C TYR A 224 2.58 1.64 15.67
N ARG A 225 3.41 2.68 15.63
CA ARG A 225 3.21 3.81 14.70
C ARG A 225 3.38 3.34 13.26
N TYR A 226 2.75 4.04 12.35
CA TYR A 226 2.87 3.77 10.91
C TYR A 226 4.33 3.83 10.46
N GLN A 227 4.80 2.73 9.85
CA GLN A 227 6.17 2.58 9.35
C GLN A 227 7.28 2.85 10.38
N SER A 228 7.03 2.60 11.68
CA SER A 228 8.02 2.80 12.74
C SER A 228 8.98 1.64 12.94
N ILE A 229 8.70 0.49 12.30
CA ILE A 229 9.53 -0.72 12.36
C ILE A 229 10.30 -0.81 11.05
N GLY A 230 11.63 -0.75 11.14
CA GLY A 230 12.60 -0.71 10.05
C GLY A 230 13.99 -0.51 10.60
N LEU A 231 14.96 -0.19 9.74
CA LEU A 231 16.30 0.12 10.19
C LEU A 231 16.34 1.50 10.82
N LYS A 232 17.04 1.62 11.94
CA LYS A 232 17.32 2.91 12.56
C LYS A 232 18.58 3.50 11.95
N GLN A 233 18.45 4.72 11.45
CA GLN A 233 19.56 5.51 10.96
C GLN A 233 19.41 6.93 11.52
N ASP A 234 20.32 7.33 12.38
CA ASP A 234 20.24 8.56 13.16
C ASP A 234 18.88 8.65 13.87
N ASP A 235 18.11 9.74 13.71
CA ASP A 235 16.79 9.92 14.32
C ASP A 235 15.64 9.40 13.43
N ALA A 236 15.95 8.75 12.30
CA ALA A 236 14.94 8.26 11.35
C ALA A 236 14.78 6.73 11.36
N THR A 237 13.65 6.28 10.82
CA THR A 237 13.43 4.88 10.45
C THR A 237 13.44 4.77 8.94
N VAL A 238 14.44 4.07 8.39
CA VAL A 238 14.62 3.86 6.96
C VAL A 238 14.21 2.45 6.53
N GLY A 239 14.09 2.25 5.22
CA GLY A 239 13.70 0.96 4.65
C GLY A 239 14.71 -0.14 4.90
N ALA A 240 14.26 -1.29 5.39
CA ALA A 240 15.03 -2.50 5.59
C ALA A 240 15.03 -3.40 4.34
N PRO A 241 16.06 -4.23 4.13
CA PRO A 241 16.11 -5.16 3.00
C PRO A 241 15.26 -6.41 3.20
N THR A 242 14.75 -6.71 4.41
CA THR A 242 13.87 -7.85 4.66
C THR A 242 12.61 -7.45 5.39
N LEU A 243 11.53 -8.18 5.12
CA LEU A 243 10.24 -8.04 5.79
C LEU A 243 9.66 -9.42 6.06
N ALA A 244 9.12 -9.63 7.26
CA ALA A 244 8.20 -10.72 7.55
C ALA A 244 7.13 -10.23 8.51
N VAL A 245 5.86 -10.38 8.13
CA VAL A 245 4.69 -10.01 8.94
C VAL A 245 3.65 -11.11 8.86
N ALA A 246 3.04 -11.44 9.99
CA ALA A 246 1.90 -12.35 10.08
C ALA A 246 0.83 -11.74 10.99
N SER A 247 -0.42 -12.05 10.70
CA SER A 247 -1.58 -11.59 11.46
C SER A 247 -2.63 -12.66 11.51
N VAL A 248 -3.24 -12.84 12.69
CA VAL A 248 -4.42 -13.65 12.92
C VAL A 248 -5.48 -12.74 13.51
N GLU A 249 -6.67 -12.77 12.92
CA GLU A 249 -7.80 -11.96 13.39
C GLU A 249 -9.07 -12.83 13.42
N TYR A 250 -9.83 -12.74 14.50
CA TYR A 250 -11.13 -13.38 14.66
C TYR A 250 -12.18 -12.30 14.90
N ASP A 251 -13.12 -12.19 13.95
CA ASP A 251 -14.23 -11.25 14.04
C ASP A 251 -15.52 -11.99 14.41
N HIS A 252 -16.12 -11.62 15.53
CA HIS A 252 -17.41 -12.10 16.01
C HIS A 252 -18.49 -11.04 15.78
N TYR A 253 -19.55 -11.36 15.03
CA TYR A 253 -20.65 -10.45 14.73
C TYR A 253 -21.89 -10.80 15.54
N PHE A 254 -22.34 -9.88 16.41
CA PHE A 254 -23.57 -10.00 17.19
C PHE A 254 -24.82 -9.95 16.31
N ASN A 255 -24.76 -9.19 15.23
CA ASN A 255 -25.80 -9.06 14.22
C ASN A 255 -25.17 -8.74 12.85
N GLU A 256 -25.98 -8.44 11.84
CA GLU A 256 -25.51 -8.15 10.47
C GLU A 256 -24.59 -6.92 10.38
N ARG A 257 -24.63 -6.01 11.35
CA ARG A 257 -23.93 -4.74 11.31
C ARG A 257 -22.80 -4.62 12.32
N TRP A 258 -22.97 -5.11 13.55
CA TRP A 258 -22.06 -4.87 14.68
C TRP A 258 -21.34 -6.14 15.10
N GLY A 259 -20.06 -6.02 15.35
CA GLY A 259 -19.20 -7.09 15.83
C GLY A 259 -18.03 -6.59 16.65
N VAL A 260 -17.24 -7.52 17.11
CA VAL A 260 -15.97 -7.33 17.82
C VAL A 260 -14.90 -8.18 17.14
N GLY A 261 -13.71 -7.64 16.96
CA GLY A 261 -12.55 -8.34 16.46
C GLY A 261 -11.49 -8.52 17.55
N PHE A 262 -10.81 -9.66 17.53
CA PHE A 262 -9.64 -9.96 18.36
C PHE A 262 -8.49 -10.30 17.42
N PHE A 263 -7.32 -9.75 17.67
CA PHE A 263 -6.20 -9.95 16.75
C PHE A 263 -4.85 -10.04 17.46
N VAL A 264 -3.94 -10.71 16.77
CA VAL A 264 -2.52 -10.72 17.07
C VAL A 264 -1.77 -10.51 15.76
N ASP A 265 -0.90 -9.52 15.74
CA ASP A 265 0.00 -9.19 14.65
C ASP A 265 1.44 -9.39 15.12
N ALA A 266 2.30 -9.96 14.29
CA ALA A 266 3.71 -10.14 14.60
C ALA A 266 4.57 -9.96 13.35
N GLY A 267 5.77 -9.42 13.51
CA GLY A 267 6.70 -9.27 12.39
C GLY A 267 7.80 -8.27 12.65
N ASP A 268 8.64 -8.10 11.65
CA ASP A 268 9.74 -7.15 11.65
C ASP A 268 10.16 -6.77 10.23
N ALA A 269 10.89 -5.65 10.13
CA ALA A 269 11.65 -5.28 8.95
C ALA A 269 13.11 -5.01 9.38
N ALA A 270 14.06 -5.85 8.91
CA ALA A 270 15.41 -5.94 9.43
C ALA A 270 16.44 -6.14 8.30
N GLU A 271 17.74 -6.10 8.63
CA GLU A 271 18.85 -6.38 7.70
C GLU A 271 18.79 -7.81 7.11
N SER A 272 18.35 -8.77 7.90
CA SER A 272 18.25 -10.16 7.50
C SER A 272 17.14 -10.88 8.25
N PHE A 273 16.66 -11.99 7.70
CA PHE A 273 15.65 -12.82 8.40
C PHE A 273 16.16 -13.39 9.72
N GLY A 274 17.44 -13.72 9.82
CA GLY A 274 18.06 -14.21 11.06
C GLY A 274 18.31 -13.12 12.12
N GLY A 275 18.29 -11.85 11.72
CA GLY A 275 18.47 -10.70 12.61
C GLY A 275 17.15 -10.01 13.00
N MET A 276 16.00 -10.62 12.69
CA MET A 276 14.71 -10.06 13.07
C MET A 276 14.50 -10.11 14.58
N ASP A 277 14.07 -8.98 15.12
CA ASP A 277 13.53 -8.83 16.47
C ASP A 277 12.02 -8.63 16.35
N ILE A 278 11.26 -9.71 16.58
CA ILE A 278 9.84 -9.74 16.26
C ILE A 278 9.04 -8.79 17.17
N ALA A 279 8.46 -7.77 16.57
CA ALA A 279 7.47 -6.91 17.21
C ALA A 279 6.12 -7.62 17.24
N VAL A 280 5.49 -7.66 18.40
CA VAL A 280 4.17 -8.26 18.59
C VAL A 280 3.18 -7.18 19.02
N GLY A 281 2.05 -7.12 18.33
CA GLY A 281 0.91 -6.27 18.68
C GLY A 281 -0.36 -7.12 18.81
N TYR A 282 -1.18 -6.87 19.81
CA TYR A 282 -2.44 -7.55 20.00
C TYR A 282 -3.49 -6.61 20.54
N GLY A 283 -4.75 -6.95 20.31
CA GLY A 283 -5.81 -6.06 20.73
C GLY A 283 -7.20 -6.56 20.41
N VAL A 284 -8.14 -5.66 20.65
CA VAL A 284 -9.56 -5.85 20.41
C VAL A 284 -10.12 -4.61 19.74
N GLY A 285 -11.12 -4.79 18.89
CA GLY A 285 -11.74 -3.65 18.22
C GLY A 285 -13.20 -3.85 17.84
N ALA A 286 -13.88 -2.73 17.67
CA ALA A 286 -15.23 -2.73 17.13
C ALA A 286 -15.21 -2.94 15.61
N ARG A 287 -16.21 -3.69 15.13
CA ARG A 287 -16.46 -3.96 13.71
C ARG A 287 -17.84 -3.43 13.34
N VAL A 288 -17.91 -2.58 12.33
CA VAL A 288 -19.19 -2.01 11.88
C VAL A 288 -19.29 -2.13 10.36
N ARG A 289 -20.23 -2.92 9.86
CA ARG A 289 -20.53 -3.02 8.44
C ARG A 289 -21.32 -1.82 7.98
N THR A 290 -20.82 -1.13 6.95
CA THR A 290 -21.50 -0.01 6.33
C THR A 290 -21.66 -0.25 4.81
N PRO A 291 -22.56 0.46 4.13
CA PRO A 291 -22.67 0.37 2.67
C PRO A 291 -21.38 0.75 1.91
N ALA A 292 -20.50 1.53 2.55
CA ALA A 292 -19.21 1.95 1.98
C ALA A 292 -18.06 0.98 2.30
N GLY A 293 -18.31 -0.11 3.05
CA GLY A 293 -17.34 -1.07 3.54
C GLY A 293 -17.32 -1.13 5.07
N PRO A 294 -16.62 -2.12 5.66
CA PRO A 294 -16.53 -2.26 7.11
C PRO A 294 -15.64 -1.17 7.72
N LEU A 295 -16.07 -0.65 8.88
CA LEU A 295 -15.29 0.24 9.73
C LEU A 295 -14.67 -0.58 10.87
N PHE A 296 -13.40 -0.35 11.13
CA PHE A 296 -12.63 -0.95 12.21
C PHE A 296 -12.15 0.13 13.17
N LEU A 297 -12.37 -0.10 14.45
CA LEU A 297 -11.85 0.75 15.52
C LEU A 297 -11.16 -0.17 16.53
N ASP A 298 -9.84 -0.21 16.47
CA ASP A 298 -9.00 -1.16 17.22
C ASP A 298 -8.23 -0.46 18.33
N VAL A 299 -8.24 -1.04 19.53
CA VAL A 299 -7.31 -0.73 20.61
C VAL A 299 -6.25 -1.83 20.63
N ALA A 300 -5.01 -1.46 20.36
CA ALA A 300 -3.89 -2.37 20.22
C ALA A 300 -2.77 -2.03 21.21
N TYR A 301 -2.20 -3.06 21.84
CA TYR A 301 -1.02 -2.96 22.66
C TYR A 301 0.21 -3.43 21.89
N GLY A 302 1.22 -2.57 21.78
CA GLY A 302 2.52 -2.88 21.20
C GLY A 302 3.47 -3.39 22.28
N GLN A 303 3.80 -4.68 22.24
CA GLN A 303 4.59 -5.33 23.31
C GLN A 303 6.00 -4.71 23.46
N ARG A 304 6.66 -4.33 22.38
CA ARG A 304 8.01 -3.76 22.41
C ARG A 304 8.03 -2.31 22.93
N GLU A 305 7.02 -1.52 22.59
CA GLU A 305 6.92 -0.11 23.00
C GLU A 305 6.21 0.05 24.34
N HIS A 306 5.55 -1.00 24.85
CA HIS A 306 4.70 -0.97 26.05
C HIS A 306 3.62 0.12 26.00
N ASP A 307 3.06 0.35 24.83
CA ASP A 307 2.13 1.46 24.55
C ASP A 307 0.81 0.95 23.96
N LEU A 308 -0.29 1.64 24.29
CA LEU A 308 -1.61 1.40 23.74
C LEU A 308 -1.88 2.41 22.62
N ARG A 309 -2.35 1.92 21.48
CA ARG A 309 -2.71 2.75 20.34
C ARG A 309 -4.11 2.48 19.85
N LEU A 310 -4.78 3.55 19.49
CA LEU A 310 -6.06 3.50 18.82
C LEU A 310 -5.81 3.52 17.30
N HIS A 311 -6.39 2.56 16.59
CA HIS A 311 -6.37 2.49 15.14
C HIS A 311 -7.77 2.57 14.58
N PHE A 312 -7.94 3.44 13.61
CA PHE A 312 -9.19 3.56 12.85
C PHE A 312 -8.92 3.26 11.38
N SER A 313 -9.72 2.39 10.80
CA SER A 313 -9.66 2.14 9.36
C SER A 313 -11.04 1.91 8.77
N LEU A 314 -11.22 2.43 7.55
CA LEU A 314 -12.31 2.04 6.66
C LEU A 314 -11.79 0.88 5.83
N GLY A 315 -12.36 -0.31 6.05
CA GLY A 315 -11.85 -1.51 5.44
C GLY A 315 -12.25 -1.60 3.97
N ILE A 316 -11.28 -1.39 3.09
CA ILE A 316 -11.20 -2.12 1.84
C ILE A 316 -10.00 -3.03 2.03
N ALA A 317 -10.21 -4.32 2.04
CA ALA A 317 -9.20 -5.32 2.42
C ALA A 317 -8.08 -5.52 1.37
N PHE A 318 -7.87 -4.57 0.45
CA PHE A 318 -6.95 -4.75 -0.68
C PHE A 318 -5.99 -3.58 -0.89
#